data_e1e78f162c96ddfda1dc20c64c16c45e
#
_entry.id   e1e78f162c96ddfda1dc20c64c16c45e
#
_cell.length_a   1.000
_cell.length_b   1.000
_cell.length_c   1.000
_cell.angle_alpha   90.00
_cell.angle_beta   90.00
_cell.angle_gamma   90.00
#
_symmetry.space_group_name_H-M   'P 1'
#
loop_
_entity.id
_entity.type
_entity.pdbx_description
1 polymer ?
#
loop_
_entity_poly.entity_id
_entity_poly.type
_entity_poly.pdbx_seq_one_letter_code
_entity_poly.pdbx_strand_id
1 'polypeptide(L)'
;MRLTQGSNAFLLGVLVVGLVVVLFLFGDTRSRRSVHISPEKAAAIEFSKWPTWTTVEPPDQRIRILWVLHDYVPFVNAGSEICAHTINTHLMYKPYKFDVWVASPGFPKRTFENVRCFDLHDQETFTQVLASAHQLHSHSYIYRKQMLFLSRITGKPFVEWVHTDNYVRSVGKQWNDSRLEGRQWTVFNSKSLRSSRADLPEATTKIFLPIVDYRDYAIDKEKKTPKYVTLSNVNDNKGGNLLIQLAKALPDMEFQGILGGYRKQIVYSGLPNLKYVQHTTRIKDVYATTWVQIMPSKEETWGRTAVEAMSSGIPLVVSSTPGLRECCQESALYCDRADLDGWVTTLRKLKEDSAFYNSRSAVALERARALDPLPEMEALEAWLEKEVAPSLRPGRLPTLLEKNILFR
;
A
#
# COMPACT_ATOMS: atom_id res chain seq x y z
N MET A 1 18.00 -40.69 30.61
CA MET A 1 18.83 -39.54 30.20
C MET A 1 19.22 -39.66 28.72
N ARG A 2 18.27 -39.61 27.79
CA ARG A 2 18.49 -39.67 26.32
C ARG A 2 17.34 -38.94 25.58
N LEU A 3 17.17 -37.61 25.82
CA LEU A 3 16.12 -36.84 25.19
C LEU A 3 16.55 -35.40 24.79
N THR A 4 17.84 -35.07 24.75
CA THR A 4 18.29 -33.70 24.47
C THR A 4 19.11 -33.54 23.19
N GLN A 5 19.48 -34.59 22.47
CA GLN A 5 20.26 -34.46 21.22
C GLN A 5 19.42 -34.29 19.95
N GLY A 6 18.15 -34.73 19.93
CA GLY A 6 17.28 -34.61 18.75
C GLY A 6 16.75 -33.20 18.52
N SER A 7 16.46 -32.45 19.59
CA SER A 7 15.90 -31.11 19.50
C SER A 7 16.91 -30.07 19.01
N ASN A 8 18.17 -30.20 19.42
CA ASN A 8 19.24 -29.26 19.02
C ASN A 8 19.67 -29.47 17.55
N ALA A 9 19.70 -30.71 17.07
CA ALA A 9 19.97 -30.98 15.66
C ALA A 9 18.86 -30.53 14.75
N PHE A 10 17.60 -30.61 15.20
CA PHE A 10 16.44 -30.10 14.47
C PHE A 10 16.44 -28.55 14.40
N LEU A 11 16.70 -27.85 15.51
CA LEU A 11 16.84 -26.40 15.54
C LEU A 11 18.02 -25.91 14.68
N LEU A 12 19.14 -26.60 14.74
CA LEU A 12 20.34 -26.28 13.94
C LEU A 12 20.08 -26.49 12.44
N GLY A 13 19.38 -27.55 12.06
CA GLY A 13 18.95 -27.80 10.67
C GLY A 13 18.00 -26.73 10.13
N VAL A 14 17.02 -26.29 10.93
CA VAL A 14 16.09 -25.20 10.57
C VAL A 14 16.83 -23.86 10.46
N LEU A 15 17.78 -23.59 11.36
CA LEU A 15 18.62 -22.38 11.31
C LEU A 15 19.55 -22.35 10.08
N VAL A 16 20.19 -23.46 9.73
CA VAL A 16 21.11 -23.53 8.57
C VAL A 16 20.35 -23.41 7.25
N VAL A 17 19.19 -24.05 7.10
CA VAL A 17 18.37 -23.93 5.90
C VAL A 17 17.73 -22.54 5.80
N GLY A 18 17.27 -21.98 6.91
CA GLY A 18 16.80 -20.59 6.97
C GLY A 18 17.89 -19.61 6.58
N LEU A 19 19.11 -19.81 7.06
CA LEU A 19 20.28 -18.98 6.76
C LEU A 19 20.65 -19.02 5.26
N VAL A 20 20.70 -20.22 4.65
CA VAL A 20 21.00 -20.39 3.23
C VAL A 20 19.89 -19.81 2.35
N VAL A 21 18.62 -20.02 2.71
CA VAL A 21 17.47 -19.48 1.98
C VAL A 21 17.44 -17.97 2.04
N VAL A 22 17.66 -17.37 3.20
CA VAL A 22 17.66 -15.91 3.36
C VAL A 22 18.87 -15.26 2.69
N LEU A 23 20.08 -15.84 2.84
CA LEU A 23 21.27 -15.35 2.15
C LEU A 23 21.16 -15.44 0.63
N PHE A 24 20.64 -16.55 0.11
CA PHE A 24 20.46 -16.73 -1.34
C PHE A 24 19.34 -15.84 -1.90
N LEU A 25 18.24 -15.67 -1.14
CA LEU A 25 17.09 -14.92 -1.60
C LEU A 25 17.22 -13.40 -1.42
N PHE A 26 17.90 -12.96 -0.37
CA PHE A 26 17.97 -11.54 0.00
C PHE A 26 19.40 -10.99 0.07
N GLY A 27 20.44 -11.86 -0.02
CA GLY A 27 21.84 -11.45 0.11
C GLY A 27 22.34 -10.52 -0.99
N ASP A 28 21.76 -10.59 -2.19
CA ASP A 28 22.21 -9.82 -3.37
C ASP A 28 21.42 -8.51 -3.61
N THR A 29 20.49 -8.17 -2.73
CA THR A 29 19.71 -6.93 -2.86
C THR A 29 20.51 -5.66 -2.51
N ARG A 30 21.73 -5.80 -1.99
CA ARG A 30 22.62 -4.65 -1.70
C ARG A 30 22.99 -3.82 -2.93
N SER A 31 22.92 -4.38 -4.13
CA SER A 31 23.30 -3.69 -5.37
C SER A 31 22.14 -2.95 -6.07
N ARG A 32 20.89 -3.19 -5.69
CA ARG A 32 19.73 -2.53 -6.29
C ARG A 32 19.14 -1.56 -5.28
N ARG A 33 19.60 -0.29 -5.36
CA ARG A 33 19.01 0.90 -4.72
C ARG A 33 18.02 0.57 -3.58
N SER A 34 18.56 0.14 -2.43
CA SER A 34 17.84 0.32 -1.18
C SER A 34 17.47 1.79 -1.15
N VAL A 35 16.20 2.11 -1.00
CA VAL A 35 15.84 3.46 -0.59
C VAL A 35 16.45 3.59 0.79
N HIS A 36 17.72 4.06 0.84
CA HIS A 36 18.32 4.44 2.09
C HIS A 36 17.42 5.54 2.64
N ILE A 37 16.70 5.19 3.69
CA ILE A 37 16.08 6.21 4.52
C ILE A 37 17.19 7.17 4.84
N SER A 38 17.07 8.43 4.39
CA SER A 38 18.12 9.40 4.69
C SER A 38 18.29 9.42 6.21
N PRO A 39 19.52 9.54 6.75
CA PRO A 39 19.76 9.62 8.19
C PRO A 39 18.84 10.67 8.87
N GLU A 40 18.50 11.74 8.17
CA GLU A 40 17.58 12.78 8.63
C GLU A 40 16.13 12.28 8.78
N LYS A 41 15.62 11.46 7.85
CA LYS A 41 14.28 10.84 7.98
C LYS A 41 14.26 9.80 9.08
N ALA A 42 15.32 9.00 9.23
CA ALA A 42 15.43 8.03 10.30
C ALA A 42 15.53 8.74 11.67
N ALA A 43 16.24 9.86 11.76
CA ALA A 43 16.36 10.65 12.98
C ALA A 43 15.04 11.34 13.39
N ALA A 44 14.16 11.65 12.42
CA ALA A 44 12.86 12.24 12.69
C ALA A 44 11.83 11.22 13.25
N ILE A 45 12.13 9.91 13.16
CA ILE A 45 11.26 8.85 13.67
C ILE A 45 11.75 8.45 15.05
N GLU A 46 10.98 8.80 16.08
CA GLU A 46 11.30 8.48 17.48
C GLU A 46 11.02 6.99 17.78
N PHE A 47 11.84 6.09 17.25
CA PHE A 47 11.72 4.65 17.49
C PHE A 47 11.70 4.26 18.97
N SER A 48 12.33 5.08 19.84
CA SER A 48 12.36 4.86 21.28
C SER A 48 10.96 4.86 21.93
N LYS A 49 9.99 5.50 21.28
CA LYS A 49 8.60 5.53 21.75
C LYS A 49 7.80 4.29 21.37
N TRP A 50 8.32 3.46 20.47
CA TRP A 50 7.60 2.26 20.05
C TRP A 50 7.97 1.06 20.93
N PRO A 51 6.98 0.24 21.34
CA PRO A 51 7.26 -0.96 22.10
C PRO A 51 8.23 -1.89 21.37
N THR A 52 9.22 -2.40 22.11
CA THR A 52 10.11 -3.45 21.62
C THR A 52 9.48 -4.81 21.84
N TRP A 53 9.78 -5.74 20.94
CA TRP A 53 9.55 -7.16 21.18
C TRP A 53 10.88 -7.91 21.02
N THR A 54 11.07 -8.99 21.78
CA THR A 54 12.36 -9.70 21.85
C THR A 54 12.26 -11.14 21.39
N THR A 55 11.07 -11.73 21.44
CA THR A 55 10.84 -13.15 21.14
C THR A 55 9.73 -13.31 20.11
N VAL A 56 9.85 -14.33 19.29
CA VAL A 56 8.77 -14.83 18.43
C VAL A 56 8.07 -15.92 19.21
N GLU A 57 6.87 -15.62 19.69
CA GLU A 57 6.04 -16.57 20.42
C GLU A 57 5.67 -17.77 19.53
N PRO A 58 5.52 -18.97 20.10
CA PRO A 58 4.99 -20.12 19.37
C PRO A 58 3.66 -19.79 18.69
N PRO A 59 3.33 -20.42 17.56
CA PRO A 59 2.02 -20.25 16.93
C PRO A 59 0.92 -20.73 17.90
N ASP A 60 -0.11 -19.92 18.00
CA ASP A 60 -1.35 -20.21 18.73
C ASP A 60 -2.51 -20.44 17.75
N GLN A 61 -3.76 -20.25 18.18
CA GLN A 61 -4.93 -20.44 17.32
C GLN A 61 -5.14 -19.28 16.32
N ARG A 62 -4.35 -18.22 16.39
CA ARG A 62 -4.47 -17.07 15.49
C ARG A 62 -3.87 -17.35 14.12
N ILE A 63 -4.43 -16.73 13.11
CA ILE A 63 -3.86 -16.76 11.76
C ILE A 63 -2.68 -15.79 11.72
N ARG A 64 -1.45 -16.34 11.68
CA ARG A 64 -0.23 -15.54 11.58
C ARG A 64 0.09 -15.24 10.13
N ILE A 65 0.20 -13.94 9.81
CA ILE A 65 0.48 -13.42 8.48
C ILE A 65 1.88 -12.80 8.48
N LEU A 66 2.74 -13.24 7.56
CA LEU A 66 4.03 -12.61 7.31
C LEU A 66 3.98 -11.80 6.02
N TRP A 67 4.09 -10.48 6.14
CA TRP A 67 4.34 -9.57 5.03
C TRP A 67 5.83 -9.42 4.78
N VAL A 68 6.23 -9.52 3.52
CA VAL A 68 7.58 -9.18 3.06
C VAL A 68 7.48 -8.01 2.10
N LEU A 69 7.97 -6.85 2.53
CA LEU A 69 7.80 -5.57 1.86
C LEU A 69 9.16 -4.92 1.56
N HIS A 70 9.26 -4.21 0.44
CA HIS A 70 10.46 -3.43 0.12
C HIS A 70 10.54 -2.16 0.97
N ASP A 71 9.40 -1.52 1.14
CA ASP A 71 9.21 -0.32 1.93
C ASP A 71 7.99 -0.48 2.83
N TYR A 72 7.95 0.21 3.96
CA TYR A 72 6.81 0.25 4.86
C TYR A 72 6.70 1.61 5.56
N VAL A 73 5.49 1.94 6.03
CA VAL A 73 5.26 3.13 6.84
C VAL A 73 5.98 3.03 8.19
N PRO A 74 6.43 4.11 8.78
CA PRO A 74 6.35 5.50 8.31
C PRO A 74 7.54 5.93 7.44
N PHE A 75 8.44 5.00 7.08
CA PHE A 75 9.62 5.33 6.28
C PHE A 75 9.24 5.81 4.89
N VAL A 76 8.26 5.13 4.26
CA VAL A 76 7.70 5.51 2.97
C VAL A 76 6.18 5.58 3.10
N ASN A 77 5.62 6.78 2.95
CA ASN A 77 4.19 7.02 2.97
C ASN A 77 3.68 7.16 1.52
N ALA A 78 3.59 6.04 0.82
CA ALA A 78 2.96 5.97 -0.50
C ALA A 78 1.69 5.12 -0.44
N GLY A 79 0.89 5.15 -1.49
CA GLY A 79 -0.45 4.55 -1.47
C GLY A 79 -0.48 3.05 -1.15
N SER A 80 0.49 2.27 -1.67
CA SER A 80 0.61 0.83 -1.43
C SER A 80 1.00 0.51 0.02
N GLU A 81 1.96 1.25 0.58
CA GLU A 81 2.47 1.07 1.93
C GLU A 81 1.39 1.44 2.96
N ILE A 82 0.70 2.55 2.73
CA ILE A 82 -0.43 2.96 3.58
C ILE A 82 -1.57 1.93 3.48
N CYS A 83 -1.88 1.42 2.29
CA CYS A 83 -2.90 0.40 2.11
C CYS A 83 -2.56 -0.88 2.90
N ALA A 84 -1.34 -1.40 2.75
CA ALA A 84 -0.89 -2.56 3.51
C ALA A 84 -0.94 -2.31 5.03
N HIS A 85 -0.53 -1.12 5.47
CA HIS A 85 -0.56 -0.77 6.89
C HIS A 85 -1.99 -0.69 7.44
N THR A 86 -2.91 -0.05 6.70
CA THR A 86 -4.32 0.04 7.10
C THR A 86 -4.96 -1.35 7.22
N ILE A 87 -4.65 -2.27 6.29
CA ILE A 87 -5.08 -3.67 6.40
C ILE A 87 -4.49 -4.33 7.64
N ASN A 88 -3.19 -4.19 7.85
CA ASN A 88 -2.48 -4.83 8.96
C ASN A 88 -2.97 -4.34 10.32
N THR A 89 -3.14 -3.04 10.49
CA THR A 89 -3.68 -2.45 11.74
C THR A 89 -5.11 -2.91 11.97
N HIS A 90 -5.94 -2.95 10.93
CA HIS A 90 -7.31 -3.47 11.07
C HIS A 90 -7.33 -4.93 11.55
N LEU A 91 -6.54 -5.81 10.95
CA LEU A 91 -6.44 -7.21 11.37
C LEU A 91 -5.95 -7.31 12.82
N MET A 92 -5.03 -6.45 13.24
CA MET A 92 -4.52 -6.42 14.61
C MET A 92 -5.49 -5.82 15.65
N TYR A 93 -6.57 -5.13 15.23
CA TYR A 93 -7.69 -4.82 16.14
C TYR A 93 -8.50 -6.05 16.56
N LYS A 94 -8.30 -7.19 15.87
CA LYS A 94 -8.85 -8.50 16.25
C LYS A 94 -7.73 -9.45 16.67
N PRO A 95 -7.02 -9.15 17.80
CA PRO A 95 -5.81 -9.86 18.20
C PRO A 95 -6.05 -11.31 18.62
N TYR A 96 -7.32 -11.71 18.78
CA TYR A 96 -7.72 -13.09 19.01
C TYR A 96 -7.85 -13.94 17.73
N LYS A 97 -7.88 -13.28 16.54
CA LYS A 97 -7.97 -13.93 15.24
C LYS A 97 -6.69 -13.86 14.43
N PHE A 98 -6.00 -12.75 14.46
CA PHE A 98 -4.85 -12.46 13.60
C PHE A 98 -3.62 -12.06 14.40
N ASP A 99 -2.47 -12.41 13.86
CA ASP A 99 -1.14 -12.01 14.33
C ASP A 99 -0.30 -11.59 13.11
N VAL A 100 -0.10 -10.29 12.91
CA VAL A 100 0.52 -9.75 11.71
C VAL A 100 1.95 -9.30 11.97
N TRP A 101 2.85 -9.75 11.10
CA TRP A 101 4.27 -9.46 11.12
C TRP A 101 4.71 -8.85 9.80
N VAL A 102 5.55 -7.83 9.85
CA VAL A 102 6.09 -7.15 8.67
C VAL A 102 7.62 -7.20 8.69
N ALA A 103 8.19 -7.84 7.68
CA ALA A 103 9.61 -7.80 7.38
C ALA A 103 9.89 -6.76 6.28
N SER A 104 10.67 -5.74 6.59
CA SER A 104 11.06 -4.68 5.66
C SER A 104 12.51 -4.25 5.91
N PRO A 105 13.32 -3.94 4.87
CA PRO A 105 14.72 -3.57 5.04
C PRO A 105 14.93 -2.40 6.01
N GLY A 106 15.84 -2.57 6.96
CA GLY A 106 16.22 -1.54 7.92
C GLY A 106 15.18 -1.22 9.00
N PHE A 107 14.07 -1.96 9.07
CA PHE A 107 13.06 -1.74 10.10
C PHE A 107 13.54 -2.35 11.44
N PRO A 108 13.57 -1.60 12.55
CA PRO A 108 13.97 -2.15 13.85
C PRO A 108 12.90 -3.12 14.40
N LYS A 109 13.30 -3.99 15.34
CA LYS A 109 12.36 -4.85 16.09
C LYS A 109 11.44 -4.00 16.97
N ARG A 110 10.33 -3.55 16.42
CA ARG A 110 9.36 -2.66 17.07
C ARG A 110 7.93 -3.04 16.72
N THR A 111 7.02 -2.70 17.60
CA THR A 111 5.60 -2.70 17.32
C THR A 111 5.20 -1.29 16.89
N PHE A 112 4.79 -1.16 15.63
CA PHE A 112 4.28 0.10 15.07
C PHE A 112 2.77 -0.03 14.86
N GLU A 113 2.01 0.78 15.56
CA GLU A 113 0.53 0.76 15.56
C GLU A 113 -0.05 -0.66 15.65
N ASN A 114 0.39 -1.42 16.67
CA ASN A 114 0.07 -2.83 16.96
C ASN A 114 0.63 -3.87 15.97
N VAL A 115 1.27 -3.48 14.87
CA VAL A 115 1.90 -4.39 13.91
C VAL A 115 3.35 -4.64 14.30
N ARG A 116 3.75 -5.91 14.39
CA ARG A 116 5.13 -6.29 14.70
C ARG A 116 6.00 -6.16 13.46
N CYS A 117 7.03 -5.32 13.53
CA CYS A 117 7.92 -5.03 12.42
C CYS A 117 9.36 -5.43 12.77
N PHE A 118 10.14 -5.83 11.76
CA PHE A 118 11.55 -6.17 11.90
C PHE A 118 12.32 -6.04 10.58
N ASP A 119 13.65 -6.01 10.68
CA ASP A 119 14.51 -5.96 9.50
C ASP A 119 14.42 -7.27 8.71
N LEU A 120 14.11 -7.16 7.42
CA LEU A 120 14.10 -8.30 6.50
C LEU A 120 15.44 -9.07 6.50
N HIS A 121 16.56 -8.41 6.79
CA HIS A 121 17.89 -9.01 6.84
C HIS A 121 18.23 -9.63 8.21
N ASP A 122 17.38 -9.52 9.22
CA ASP A 122 17.48 -10.28 10.47
C ASP A 122 17.05 -11.73 10.23
N GLN A 123 18.04 -12.54 9.84
CA GLN A 123 17.84 -13.92 9.39
C GLN A 123 17.23 -14.81 10.46
N GLU A 124 17.63 -14.62 11.71
CA GLU A 124 17.11 -15.42 12.83
C GLU A 124 15.63 -15.14 13.04
N THR A 125 15.26 -13.88 13.17
CA THR A 125 13.86 -13.46 13.32
C THR A 125 13.04 -13.87 12.12
N PHE A 126 13.54 -13.63 10.90
CA PHE A 126 12.84 -14.00 9.68
C PHE A 126 12.52 -15.50 9.64
N THR A 127 13.50 -16.35 9.98
CA THR A 127 13.33 -17.80 10.00
C THR A 127 12.30 -18.24 11.03
N GLN A 128 12.33 -17.67 12.24
CA GLN A 128 11.37 -17.97 13.30
C GLN A 128 9.95 -17.56 12.92
N VAL A 129 9.77 -16.33 12.39
CA VAL A 129 8.47 -15.84 11.94
C VAL A 129 7.97 -16.64 10.74
N LEU A 130 8.82 -16.92 9.75
CA LEU A 130 8.47 -17.74 8.59
C LEU A 130 8.00 -19.14 9.02
N ALA A 131 8.71 -19.78 9.96
CA ALA A 131 8.33 -21.11 10.46
C ALA A 131 6.94 -21.11 11.08
N SER A 132 6.58 -20.06 11.83
CA SER A 132 5.30 -19.92 12.52
C SER A 132 4.19 -19.28 11.70
N ALA A 133 4.51 -18.62 10.56
CA ALA A 133 3.51 -17.99 9.71
C ALA A 133 2.58 -19.01 9.06
N HIS A 134 1.32 -18.63 8.89
CA HIS A 134 0.31 -19.39 8.18
C HIS A 134 0.17 -18.95 6.73
N GLN A 135 0.40 -17.68 6.46
CA GLN A 135 0.27 -17.06 5.14
C GLN A 135 1.45 -16.14 4.88
N LEU A 136 1.84 -16.02 3.61
CA LEU A 136 2.87 -15.12 3.12
C LEU A 136 2.24 -14.04 2.25
N HIS A 137 2.49 -12.78 2.55
CA HIS A 137 1.94 -11.65 1.80
C HIS A 137 3.05 -10.76 1.25
N SER A 138 2.84 -10.16 0.08
CA SER A 138 3.69 -9.09 -0.46
C SER A 138 2.95 -8.25 -1.49
N HIS A 139 3.27 -6.96 -1.54
CA HIS A 139 2.87 -6.08 -2.65
C HIS A 139 4.07 -5.68 -3.53
N SER A 140 5.24 -6.23 -3.27
CA SER A 140 6.46 -5.87 -3.98
C SER A 140 6.79 -6.88 -5.07
N TYR A 141 6.79 -6.44 -6.34
CA TYR A 141 7.28 -7.26 -7.46
C TYR A 141 8.77 -7.61 -7.30
N ILE A 142 9.53 -6.83 -6.52
CA ILE A 142 10.96 -7.04 -6.24
C ILE A 142 11.18 -8.38 -5.56
N TYR A 143 10.33 -8.71 -4.56
CA TYR A 143 10.43 -9.96 -3.79
C TYR A 143 9.54 -11.09 -4.32
N ARG A 144 8.83 -10.87 -5.42
CA ARG A 144 7.89 -11.85 -5.94
C ARG A 144 8.47 -13.24 -6.16
N LYS A 145 9.65 -13.32 -6.78
CA LYS A 145 10.32 -14.61 -7.05
C LYS A 145 10.68 -15.33 -5.73
N GLN A 146 11.16 -14.59 -4.76
CA GLN A 146 11.49 -15.09 -3.43
C GLN A 146 10.25 -15.60 -2.71
N MET A 147 9.15 -14.85 -2.76
CA MET A 147 7.89 -15.25 -2.13
C MET A 147 7.29 -16.50 -2.76
N LEU A 148 7.32 -16.63 -4.09
CA LEU A 148 6.92 -17.85 -4.79
C LEU A 148 7.78 -19.04 -4.38
N PHE A 149 9.09 -18.84 -4.26
CA PHE A 149 10.00 -19.88 -3.79
C PHE A 149 9.71 -20.28 -2.34
N LEU A 150 9.55 -19.31 -1.43
CA LEU A 150 9.21 -19.57 -0.02
C LEU A 150 7.88 -20.31 0.09
N SER A 151 6.85 -19.89 -0.63
CA SER A 151 5.56 -20.58 -0.67
C SER A 151 5.70 -22.04 -1.10
N ARG A 152 6.51 -22.30 -2.13
CA ARG A 152 6.75 -23.64 -2.65
C ARG A 152 7.44 -24.56 -1.63
N ILE A 153 8.53 -24.09 -0.99
CA ILE A 153 9.30 -24.92 -0.06
C ILE A 153 8.62 -25.10 1.30
N THR A 154 7.83 -24.11 1.74
CA THR A 154 7.14 -24.15 3.04
C THR A 154 5.71 -24.70 2.94
N GLY A 155 5.17 -24.83 1.73
CA GLY A 155 3.77 -25.19 1.52
C GLY A 155 2.76 -24.11 1.91
N LYS A 156 3.19 -22.94 2.32
CA LYS A 156 2.32 -21.84 2.78
C LYS A 156 1.73 -21.09 1.59
N PRO A 157 0.44 -20.67 1.66
CA PRO A 157 -0.15 -19.82 0.61
C PRO A 157 0.55 -18.48 0.52
N PHE A 158 0.69 -18.00 -0.72
CA PHE A 158 1.22 -16.68 -1.02
C PHE A 158 0.10 -15.79 -1.57
N VAL A 159 -0.12 -14.67 -0.91
CA VAL A 159 -1.07 -13.63 -1.31
C VAL A 159 -0.28 -12.46 -1.91
N GLU A 160 -0.45 -12.27 -3.19
CA GLU A 160 0.21 -11.25 -3.99
C GLU A 160 -0.72 -10.06 -4.18
N TRP A 161 -0.34 -8.87 -3.65
CA TRP A 161 -1.13 -7.64 -3.74
C TRP A 161 -0.63 -6.75 -4.88
N VAL A 162 -1.53 -6.43 -5.79
CA VAL A 162 -1.22 -5.67 -7.02
C VAL A 162 -1.86 -4.30 -6.94
N HIS A 163 -1.02 -3.27 -6.84
CA HIS A 163 -1.47 -1.88 -6.68
C HIS A 163 -1.22 -1.01 -7.91
N THR A 164 -0.42 -1.45 -8.89
CA THR A 164 -0.01 -0.61 -10.02
C THR A 164 0.10 -1.39 -11.31
N ASP A 165 -0.13 -0.71 -12.45
CA ASP A 165 0.14 -1.26 -13.79
C ASP A 165 1.63 -1.62 -13.98
N ASN A 166 2.53 -0.90 -13.31
CA ASN A 166 3.96 -1.23 -13.33
C ASN A 166 4.22 -2.63 -12.77
N TYR A 167 3.50 -3.03 -11.72
CA TYR A 167 3.56 -4.38 -11.19
C TYR A 167 3.15 -5.39 -12.27
N VAL A 168 2.00 -5.17 -12.89
CA VAL A 168 1.47 -6.02 -13.96
C VAL A 168 2.46 -6.14 -15.11
N ARG A 169 3.01 -5.03 -15.58
CA ARG A 169 4.01 -4.99 -16.66
C ARG A 169 5.31 -5.71 -16.29
N SER A 170 5.78 -5.55 -15.05
CA SER A 170 7.04 -6.15 -14.58
C SER A 170 6.97 -7.67 -14.46
N VAL A 171 5.81 -8.23 -14.13
CA VAL A 171 5.59 -9.69 -14.04
C VAL A 171 5.33 -10.30 -15.42
N GLY A 172 4.66 -9.56 -16.30
CA GLY A 172 4.36 -9.98 -17.67
C GLY A 172 3.59 -11.30 -17.75
N LYS A 173 3.99 -12.20 -18.65
CA LYS A 173 3.32 -13.50 -18.88
C LYS A 173 3.62 -14.56 -17.81
N GLN A 174 4.66 -14.36 -16.98
CA GLN A 174 5.09 -15.32 -15.94
C GLN A 174 4.31 -15.12 -14.63
N TRP A 175 2.98 -14.99 -14.71
CA TRP A 175 2.18 -14.69 -13.52
C TRP A 175 1.92 -15.92 -12.65
N ASN A 176 1.46 -17.01 -13.27
CA ASN A 176 1.14 -18.23 -12.53
C ASN A 176 2.35 -19.17 -12.45
N ASP A 177 2.68 -19.59 -11.25
CA ASP A 177 3.57 -20.74 -11.04
C ASP A 177 2.69 -21.99 -10.86
N SER A 178 2.61 -22.84 -11.91
CA SER A 178 1.82 -24.06 -11.89
C SER A 178 2.18 -25.01 -10.74
N ARG A 179 3.37 -24.84 -10.15
CA ARG A 179 3.82 -25.61 -8.97
C ARG A 179 3.17 -25.17 -7.65
N LEU A 180 2.38 -24.08 -7.69
CA LEU A 180 1.68 -23.52 -6.54
C LEU A 180 0.17 -23.69 -6.63
N GLU A 181 -0.32 -24.72 -7.34
CA GLU A 181 -1.75 -24.95 -7.51
C GLU A 181 -2.55 -24.72 -6.22
N GLY A 182 -3.52 -23.80 -6.27
CA GLY A 182 -4.38 -23.45 -5.15
C GLY A 182 -3.72 -22.71 -3.99
N ARG A 183 -2.42 -22.34 -4.08
CA ARG A 183 -1.69 -21.66 -3.01
C ARG A 183 -1.18 -20.26 -3.38
N GLN A 184 -1.34 -19.83 -4.61
CA GLN A 184 -1.06 -18.47 -5.04
C GLN A 184 -2.36 -17.71 -5.24
N TRP A 185 -2.53 -16.64 -4.51
CA TRP A 185 -3.66 -15.73 -4.60
C TRP A 185 -3.18 -14.38 -5.14
N THR A 186 -3.95 -13.79 -6.02
CA THR A 186 -3.67 -12.44 -6.54
C THR A 186 -4.80 -11.50 -6.17
N VAL A 187 -4.47 -10.44 -5.45
CA VAL A 187 -5.41 -9.41 -5.02
C VAL A 187 -5.15 -8.12 -5.80
N PHE A 188 -6.16 -7.63 -6.48
CA PHE A 188 -6.12 -6.35 -7.19
C PHE A 188 -6.84 -5.26 -6.40
N ASN A 189 -6.34 -4.05 -6.46
CA ASN A 189 -6.91 -2.90 -5.77
C ASN A 189 -8.07 -2.23 -6.53
N SER A 190 -8.46 -2.75 -7.70
CA SER A 190 -9.58 -2.23 -8.49
C SER A 190 -10.01 -3.22 -9.57
N LYS A 191 -11.23 -3.10 -10.05
CA LYS A 191 -11.74 -3.84 -11.21
C LYS A 191 -10.99 -3.47 -12.48
N SER A 192 -10.67 -2.19 -12.65
CA SER A 192 -9.91 -1.69 -13.79
C SER A 192 -8.52 -2.30 -13.86
N LEU A 193 -7.82 -2.44 -12.75
CA LEU A 193 -6.52 -3.10 -12.72
C LEU A 193 -6.66 -4.62 -12.93
N ARG A 194 -7.67 -5.25 -12.34
CA ARG A 194 -7.98 -6.68 -12.55
C ARG A 194 -8.23 -6.99 -14.03
N SER A 195 -8.92 -6.11 -14.76
CA SER A 195 -9.24 -6.32 -16.17
C SER A 195 -8.00 -6.35 -17.06
N SER A 196 -6.88 -5.73 -16.65
CA SER A 196 -5.60 -5.83 -17.34
C SER A 196 -4.99 -7.24 -17.30
N ARG A 197 -5.53 -8.12 -16.45
CA ARG A 197 -5.14 -9.52 -16.27
C ARG A 197 -6.38 -10.44 -16.26
N ALA A 198 -7.26 -10.25 -17.21
CA ALA A 198 -8.45 -11.09 -17.41
C ALA A 198 -8.10 -12.59 -17.64
N ASP A 199 -6.86 -12.86 -18.02
CA ASP A 199 -6.28 -14.20 -18.22
C ASP A 199 -6.09 -14.99 -16.92
N LEU A 200 -6.10 -14.34 -15.74
CA LEU A 200 -5.93 -15.04 -14.46
C LEU A 200 -7.23 -15.72 -14.01
N PRO A 201 -7.16 -16.93 -13.40
CA PRO A 201 -8.33 -17.63 -12.91
C PRO A 201 -9.07 -16.84 -11.82
N GLU A 202 -10.39 -16.77 -11.91
CA GLU A 202 -11.22 -16.11 -10.87
C GLU A 202 -11.10 -16.82 -9.52
N ALA A 203 -10.95 -18.14 -9.53
CA ALA A 203 -10.84 -18.95 -8.31
C ALA A 203 -9.67 -18.53 -7.40
N THR A 204 -8.60 -17.95 -7.97
CA THR A 204 -7.41 -17.50 -7.23
C THR A 204 -7.18 -16.00 -7.30
N THR A 205 -8.20 -15.26 -7.75
CA THR A 205 -8.12 -13.80 -7.91
C THR A 205 -9.20 -13.12 -7.10
N LYS A 206 -8.83 -12.06 -6.39
CA LYS A 206 -9.76 -11.23 -5.62
C LYS A 206 -9.55 -9.74 -5.95
N ILE A 207 -10.57 -8.96 -5.68
CA ILE A 207 -10.51 -7.50 -5.73
C ILE A 207 -10.85 -7.01 -4.34
N PHE A 208 -9.93 -6.25 -3.73
CA PHE A 208 -10.18 -5.52 -2.51
C PHE A 208 -9.76 -4.06 -2.73
N LEU A 209 -10.72 -3.16 -2.61
CA LEU A 209 -10.49 -1.73 -2.81
C LEU A 209 -9.55 -1.18 -1.73
N PRO A 210 -8.74 -0.16 -2.04
CA PRO A 210 -7.93 0.49 -1.02
C PRO A 210 -8.78 1.04 0.11
N ILE A 211 -8.46 0.63 1.32
CA ILE A 211 -9.17 1.02 2.52
C ILE A 211 -8.85 2.48 2.84
N VAL A 212 -9.88 3.32 2.79
CA VAL A 212 -9.83 4.72 3.20
C VAL A 212 -11.07 4.99 4.04
N ASP A 213 -10.90 5.10 5.35
CA ASP A 213 -12.00 5.47 6.21
C ASP A 213 -12.28 6.97 6.04
N TYR A 214 -13.44 7.29 5.47
CA TYR A 214 -13.82 8.69 5.24
C TYR A 214 -13.89 9.50 6.55
N ARG A 215 -14.15 8.86 7.68
CA ARG A 215 -14.20 9.50 9.01
C ARG A 215 -12.84 10.04 9.44
N ASP A 216 -11.76 9.35 9.05
CA ASP A 216 -10.39 9.78 9.36
C ASP A 216 -9.99 11.06 8.62
N TYR A 217 -10.62 11.34 7.45
CA TYR A 217 -10.32 12.49 6.61
C TYR A 217 -11.39 13.58 6.65
N ALA A 218 -12.52 13.34 7.30
CA ALA A 218 -13.57 14.35 7.47
C ALA A 218 -13.04 15.54 8.30
N ILE A 219 -13.38 16.75 7.84
CA ILE A 219 -13.00 18.00 8.50
C ILE A 219 -14.27 18.79 8.81
N ASP A 220 -14.38 19.25 10.06
CA ASP A 220 -15.49 20.11 10.49
C ASP A 220 -15.53 21.39 9.66
N LYS A 221 -16.74 21.85 9.32
CA LYS A 221 -16.92 23.02 8.45
C LYS A 221 -16.22 24.28 9.01
N GLU A 222 -16.26 24.45 10.32
CA GLU A 222 -15.69 25.60 11.03
C GLU A 222 -14.16 25.64 10.96
N LYS A 223 -13.52 24.49 10.71
CA LYS A 223 -12.07 24.39 10.55
C LYS A 223 -11.60 24.56 9.12
N LYS A 224 -12.55 24.70 8.16
CA LYS A 224 -12.21 24.83 6.75
C LYS A 224 -12.01 26.29 6.37
N THR A 225 -10.91 26.56 5.70
CA THR A 225 -10.59 27.83 5.06
C THR A 225 -10.20 27.57 3.59
N PRO A 226 -11.16 27.09 2.76
CA PRO A 226 -10.87 26.64 1.41
C PRO A 226 -10.33 27.78 0.55
N LYS A 227 -9.12 27.61 0.04
CA LYS A 227 -8.43 28.64 -0.73
C LYS A 227 -7.73 28.06 -1.96
N TYR A 228 -7.09 26.91 -1.83
CA TYR A 228 -6.14 26.42 -2.82
C TYR A 228 -6.72 25.37 -3.76
N VAL A 229 -6.36 25.48 -5.05
CA VAL A 229 -6.38 24.34 -5.96
C VAL A 229 -5.17 23.47 -5.63
N THR A 230 -5.40 22.24 -5.17
CA THR A 230 -4.36 21.38 -4.60
C THR A 230 -4.04 20.21 -5.52
N LEU A 231 -2.74 19.92 -5.69
CA LEU A 231 -2.23 18.69 -6.30
C LEU A 231 -1.39 17.91 -5.29
N SER A 232 -1.73 16.66 -5.04
CA SER A 232 -0.93 15.76 -4.21
C SER A 232 0.14 15.06 -5.05
N ASN A 233 1.42 15.13 -4.60
CA ASN A 233 2.59 14.55 -5.25
C ASN A 233 2.86 15.14 -6.64
N VAL A 234 3.62 16.22 -6.68
CA VAL A 234 3.87 17.03 -7.90
C VAL A 234 4.90 16.41 -8.86
N ASN A 235 4.98 15.09 -8.97
CA ASN A 235 5.80 14.44 -9.99
C ASN A 235 5.13 14.48 -11.38
N ASP A 236 5.87 14.09 -12.41
CA ASP A 236 5.37 14.11 -13.80
C ASP A 236 4.12 13.21 -14.00
N ASN A 237 4.12 12.02 -13.42
CA ASN A 237 2.98 11.11 -13.55
C ASN A 237 1.69 11.68 -12.94
N LYS A 238 1.80 12.45 -11.86
CA LYS A 238 0.68 13.08 -11.16
C LYS A 238 0.30 14.45 -11.71
N GLY A 239 1.11 15.02 -12.63
CA GLY A 239 0.79 16.25 -13.35
C GLY A 239 1.38 17.52 -12.77
N GLY A 240 2.58 17.45 -12.15
CA GLY A 240 3.27 18.64 -11.65
C GLY A 240 3.47 19.74 -12.69
N ASN A 241 3.71 19.38 -13.97
CA ASN A 241 3.80 20.36 -15.05
C ASN A 241 2.45 21.06 -15.32
N LEU A 242 1.34 20.32 -15.26
CA LEU A 242 0.01 20.90 -15.47
C LEU A 242 -0.37 21.87 -14.33
N LEU A 243 -0.01 21.54 -13.08
CA LEU A 243 -0.19 22.47 -11.96
C LEU A 243 0.46 23.83 -12.23
N ILE A 244 1.69 23.84 -12.75
CA ILE A 244 2.41 25.08 -13.11
C ILE A 244 1.71 25.81 -14.26
N GLN A 245 1.25 25.10 -15.29
CA GLN A 245 0.53 25.69 -16.42
C GLN A 245 -0.79 26.33 -15.97
N LEU A 246 -1.54 25.64 -15.08
CA LEU A 246 -2.78 26.17 -14.52
C LEU A 246 -2.55 27.41 -13.66
N ALA A 247 -1.50 27.42 -12.83
CA ALA A 247 -1.16 28.57 -12.03
C ALA A 247 -0.78 29.79 -12.89
N LYS A 248 -0.13 29.59 -14.05
CA LYS A 248 0.13 30.66 -15.04
C LYS A 248 -1.12 31.16 -15.70
N ALA A 249 -2.03 30.25 -16.10
CA ALA A 249 -3.27 30.59 -16.82
C ALA A 249 -4.33 31.24 -15.93
N LEU A 250 -4.27 31.01 -14.62
CA LEU A 250 -5.25 31.47 -13.62
C LEU A 250 -4.56 32.27 -12.49
N PRO A 251 -4.01 33.48 -12.80
CA PRO A 251 -3.26 34.27 -11.82
C PRO A 251 -4.10 34.77 -10.64
N ASP A 252 -5.41 34.75 -10.77
CA ASP A 252 -6.41 35.14 -9.76
C ASP A 252 -6.89 33.96 -8.88
N MET A 253 -6.28 32.78 -9.03
CA MET A 253 -6.49 31.62 -8.19
C MET A 253 -5.20 31.22 -7.47
N GLU A 254 -5.33 30.66 -6.28
CA GLU A 254 -4.20 30.18 -5.49
C GLU A 254 -4.01 28.69 -5.66
N PHE A 255 -2.78 28.27 -5.86
CA PHE A 255 -2.41 26.87 -6.08
C PHE A 255 -1.46 26.37 -4.99
N GLN A 256 -1.57 25.08 -4.67
CA GLN A 256 -0.57 24.42 -3.83
C GLN A 256 -0.24 23.02 -4.34
N GLY A 257 1.04 22.69 -4.31
CA GLY A 257 1.53 21.35 -4.61
C GLY A 257 2.08 20.69 -3.35
N ILE A 258 1.60 19.49 -3.02
CA ILE A 258 2.18 18.68 -1.93
C ILE A 258 3.33 17.87 -2.51
N LEU A 259 4.52 18.00 -1.91
CA LEU A 259 5.68 17.22 -2.32
C LEU A 259 5.48 15.75 -1.91
N GLY A 260 5.68 14.84 -2.85
CA GLY A 260 5.53 13.42 -2.62
C GLY A 260 6.81 12.74 -2.13
N GLY A 261 6.66 11.53 -1.58
CA GLY A 261 7.77 10.73 -1.06
C GLY A 261 8.56 9.96 -2.12
N TYR A 262 8.14 9.95 -3.40
CA TYR A 262 8.76 9.15 -4.45
C TYR A 262 8.78 9.89 -5.80
N ARG A 263 9.71 9.51 -6.68
CA ARG A 263 10.01 10.13 -7.98
C ARG A 263 10.45 11.59 -7.84
N LYS A 264 11.03 12.14 -8.92
CA LYS A 264 11.46 13.53 -8.99
C LYS A 264 10.23 14.45 -8.93
N GLN A 265 10.23 15.37 -7.96
CA GLN A 265 9.20 16.38 -7.83
C GLN A 265 9.47 17.56 -8.77
N ILE A 266 8.41 18.09 -9.37
CA ILE A 266 8.46 19.23 -10.29
C ILE A 266 8.05 20.47 -9.49
N VAL A 267 9.03 21.35 -9.26
CA VAL A 267 8.86 22.57 -8.46
C VAL A 267 9.25 23.77 -9.32
N TYR A 268 8.46 24.84 -9.23
CA TYR A 268 8.70 26.11 -9.90
C TYR A 268 8.41 27.27 -8.95
N SER A 269 9.40 28.09 -8.67
CA SER A 269 9.33 29.19 -7.69
C SER A 269 8.96 30.57 -8.27
N GLY A 270 8.74 30.66 -9.58
CA GLY A 270 8.52 31.95 -10.28
C GLY A 270 7.08 32.45 -10.32
N LEU A 271 6.14 31.85 -9.57
CA LEU A 271 4.73 32.22 -9.58
C LEU A 271 4.25 32.63 -8.18
N PRO A 272 3.72 33.85 -7.99
CA PRO A 272 3.29 34.31 -6.66
C PRO A 272 2.06 33.56 -6.12
N ASN A 273 1.25 32.98 -7.02
CA ASN A 273 0.04 32.25 -6.69
C ASN A 273 0.25 30.71 -6.59
N LEU A 274 1.49 30.22 -6.58
CA LEU A 274 1.83 28.80 -6.46
C LEU A 274 2.80 28.58 -5.31
N LYS A 275 2.38 27.80 -4.31
CA LYS A 275 3.26 27.36 -3.22
C LYS A 275 3.41 25.84 -3.17
N TYR A 276 4.43 25.38 -2.46
CA TYR A 276 4.66 23.96 -2.21
C TYR A 276 4.64 23.66 -0.71
N VAL A 277 4.01 22.56 -0.34
CA VAL A 277 3.93 22.05 1.01
C VAL A 277 4.79 20.78 1.09
N GLN A 278 5.59 20.67 2.13
CA GLN A 278 6.38 19.46 2.37
C GLN A 278 5.46 18.24 2.58
N HIS A 279 5.99 17.08 2.27
CA HIS A 279 5.30 15.83 2.59
C HIS A 279 4.89 15.81 4.08
N THR A 280 3.66 15.47 4.37
CA THR A 280 3.11 15.51 5.72
C THR A 280 2.23 14.29 6.03
N THR A 281 2.28 13.83 7.27
CA THR A 281 1.33 12.87 7.82
C THR A 281 0.04 13.55 8.32
N ARG A 282 0.05 14.89 8.46
CA ARG A 282 -1.09 15.71 8.86
C ARG A 282 -1.86 16.23 7.64
N ILE A 283 -2.26 15.33 6.77
CA ILE A 283 -2.90 15.70 5.49
C ILE A 283 -4.21 16.46 5.67
N LYS A 284 -4.91 16.28 6.79
CA LYS A 284 -6.13 17.05 7.12
C LYS A 284 -5.89 18.55 7.17
N ASP A 285 -4.72 18.99 7.63
CA ASP A 285 -4.38 20.42 7.67
C ASP A 285 -4.30 21.02 6.25
N VAL A 286 -3.84 20.21 5.29
CA VAL A 286 -3.79 20.61 3.88
C VAL A 286 -5.21 20.62 3.29
N TYR A 287 -5.99 19.58 3.54
CA TYR A 287 -7.37 19.51 3.05
C TYR A 287 -8.27 20.60 3.67
N ALA A 288 -7.99 21.05 4.89
CA ALA A 288 -8.71 22.17 5.50
C ALA A 288 -8.59 23.47 4.69
N THR A 289 -7.49 23.65 3.95
CA THR A 289 -7.25 24.81 3.10
C THR A 289 -7.49 24.53 1.61
N THR A 290 -7.81 23.29 1.25
CA THR A 290 -8.05 22.90 -0.15
C THR A 290 -9.46 23.29 -0.57
N TRP A 291 -9.56 24.08 -1.62
CA TRP A 291 -10.81 24.45 -2.26
C TRP A 291 -11.24 23.40 -3.31
N VAL A 292 -10.33 23.02 -4.19
CA VAL A 292 -10.51 21.98 -5.21
C VAL A 292 -9.27 21.08 -5.24
N GLN A 293 -9.49 19.77 -5.26
CA GLN A 293 -8.41 18.79 -5.48
C GLN A 293 -8.33 18.48 -6.97
N ILE A 294 -7.14 18.66 -7.57
CA ILE A 294 -6.89 18.25 -8.95
C ILE A 294 -6.06 16.95 -8.97
N MET A 295 -6.36 16.07 -9.92
CA MET A 295 -5.63 14.83 -10.13
C MET A 295 -5.39 14.56 -11.62
N PRO A 296 -4.50 15.30 -12.28
CA PRO A 296 -4.19 15.12 -13.71
C PRO A 296 -3.20 13.95 -13.92
N SER A 297 -3.47 12.81 -13.33
CA SER A 297 -2.61 11.64 -13.39
C SER A 297 -2.55 11.02 -14.79
N LYS A 298 -1.37 10.58 -15.24
CA LYS A 298 -1.22 9.74 -16.44
C LYS A 298 -1.80 8.36 -16.20
N GLU A 299 -1.47 7.81 -15.03
CA GLU A 299 -1.87 6.49 -14.58
C GLU A 299 -2.37 6.58 -13.15
N GLU A 300 -3.55 6.02 -12.90
CA GLU A 300 -4.13 5.87 -11.58
C GLU A 300 -4.95 4.57 -11.57
N THR A 301 -4.64 3.68 -10.65
CA THR A 301 -5.31 2.38 -10.57
C THR A 301 -6.55 2.40 -9.68
N TRP A 302 -6.65 3.40 -8.78
CA TRP A 302 -7.81 3.65 -7.93
C TRP A 302 -7.97 5.14 -7.67
N GLY A 303 -7.10 5.74 -6.88
CA GLY A 303 -7.18 7.14 -6.50
C GLY A 303 -7.47 7.36 -5.01
N ARG A 304 -6.64 6.79 -4.14
CA ARG A 304 -6.77 6.96 -2.69
C ARG A 304 -6.93 8.42 -2.29
N THR A 305 -6.11 9.33 -2.82
CA THR A 305 -6.20 10.78 -2.54
C THR A 305 -7.51 11.42 -3.01
N ALA A 306 -8.20 10.83 -3.99
CA ALA A 306 -9.55 11.29 -4.35
C ALA A 306 -10.53 10.98 -3.21
N VAL A 307 -10.50 9.77 -2.65
CA VAL A 307 -11.39 9.40 -1.53
C VAL A 307 -11.11 10.27 -0.31
N GLU A 308 -9.85 10.50 0.01
CA GLU A 308 -9.42 11.37 1.11
C GLU A 308 -9.98 12.80 0.96
N ALA A 309 -9.86 13.40 -0.22
CA ALA A 309 -10.40 14.74 -0.49
C ALA A 309 -11.94 14.77 -0.47
N MET A 310 -12.58 13.78 -1.10
CA MET A 310 -14.05 13.63 -1.09
C MET A 310 -14.62 13.51 0.32
N SER A 311 -13.89 12.88 1.24
CA SER A 311 -14.28 12.72 2.65
C SER A 311 -14.47 14.05 3.37
N SER A 312 -13.82 15.09 2.90
CA SER A 312 -14.02 16.48 3.35
C SER A 312 -14.94 17.28 2.46
N GLY A 313 -15.66 16.67 1.52
CA GLY A 313 -16.53 17.38 0.57
C GLY A 313 -15.76 18.33 -0.36
N ILE A 314 -14.51 18.03 -0.68
CA ILE A 314 -13.69 18.80 -1.61
C ILE A 314 -14.03 18.35 -3.04
N PRO A 315 -14.50 19.27 -3.93
CA PRO A 315 -14.71 18.93 -5.32
C PRO A 315 -13.45 18.46 -6.03
N LEU A 316 -13.62 17.51 -6.94
CA LEU A 316 -12.52 16.91 -7.69
C LEU A 316 -12.57 17.31 -9.17
N VAL A 317 -11.42 17.70 -9.72
CA VAL A 317 -11.18 17.76 -11.16
C VAL A 317 -10.06 16.80 -11.50
N VAL A 318 -10.33 15.79 -12.33
CA VAL A 318 -9.42 14.66 -12.50
C VAL A 318 -9.27 14.26 -13.98
N SER A 319 -8.15 13.62 -14.30
CA SER A 319 -8.00 12.97 -15.61
C SER A 319 -8.87 11.71 -15.71
N SER A 320 -9.26 11.34 -16.93
CA SER A 320 -10.15 10.20 -17.18
C SER A 320 -9.40 8.86 -17.21
N THR A 321 -8.63 8.54 -16.15
CA THR A 321 -8.01 7.20 -16.04
C THR A 321 -9.06 6.16 -15.60
N PRO A 322 -8.90 4.88 -15.99
CA PRO A 322 -9.86 3.84 -15.61
C PRO A 322 -10.06 3.74 -14.10
N GLY A 323 -8.97 3.82 -13.30
CA GLY A 323 -9.07 3.78 -11.83
C GLY A 323 -9.81 4.97 -11.24
N LEU A 324 -9.59 6.19 -11.74
CA LEU A 324 -10.33 7.38 -11.29
C LEU A 324 -11.80 7.33 -11.71
N ARG A 325 -12.10 6.78 -12.90
CA ARG A 325 -13.49 6.54 -13.32
C ARG A 325 -14.19 5.56 -12.38
N GLU A 326 -13.53 4.47 -12.00
CA GLU A 326 -14.07 3.48 -11.06
C GLU A 326 -14.25 4.09 -9.66
N CYS A 327 -13.24 4.78 -9.16
CA CYS A 327 -13.24 5.37 -7.82
C CYS A 327 -14.28 6.49 -7.68
N CYS A 328 -14.20 7.48 -8.55
CA CYS A 328 -14.95 8.71 -8.40
C CYS A 328 -16.35 8.66 -9.04
N GLN A 329 -16.54 7.84 -10.09
CA GLN A 329 -17.80 7.79 -10.84
C GLN A 329 -18.26 9.20 -11.24
N GLU A 330 -19.51 9.57 -10.96
CA GLU A 330 -20.07 10.88 -11.27
C GLU A 330 -19.69 11.98 -10.25
N SER A 331 -18.91 11.64 -9.20
CA SER A 331 -18.55 12.62 -8.17
C SER A 331 -17.39 13.55 -8.57
N ALA A 332 -16.64 13.23 -9.61
CA ALA A 332 -15.58 14.08 -10.13
C ALA A 332 -15.95 14.76 -11.46
N LEU A 333 -15.28 15.86 -11.74
CA LEU A 333 -15.27 16.52 -13.06
C LEU A 333 -14.06 15.98 -13.82
N TYR A 334 -14.28 15.53 -15.05
CA TYR A 334 -13.25 14.87 -15.85
C TYR A 334 -12.75 15.78 -16.96
N CYS A 335 -11.43 15.97 -17.01
CA CYS A 335 -10.76 16.70 -18.08
C CYS A 335 -9.73 15.79 -18.76
N ASP A 336 -9.52 15.97 -20.07
CA ASP A 336 -8.36 15.35 -20.72
C ASP A 336 -7.10 15.98 -20.14
N ARG A 337 -6.11 15.16 -19.84
CA ARG A 337 -4.85 15.63 -19.25
C ARG A 337 -4.09 16.61 -20.15
N ALA A 338 -4.21 16.48 -21.46
CA ALA A 338 -3.58 17.34 -22.45
C ALA A 338 -4.37 18.63 -22.76
N ASP A 339 -5.63 18.70 -22.35
CA ASP A 339 -6.53 19.83 -22.62
C ASP A 339 -6.45 20.87 -21.50
N LEU A 340 -5.42 21.74 -21.55
CA LEU A 340 -5.27 22.82 -20.57
C LEU A 340 -6.50 23.73 -20.50
N ASP A 341 -7.12 24.07 -21.63
CA ASP A 341 -8.27 24.97 -21.69
C ASP A 341 -9.50 24.35 -21.02
N GLY A 342 -9.70 23.04 -21.16
CA GLY A 342 -10.75 22.30 -20.44
C GLY A 342 -10.56 22.35 -18.92
N TRP A 343 -9.32 22.22 -18.43
CA TRP A 343 -9.03 22.40 -17.00
C TRP A 343 -9.30 23.82 -16.53
N VAL A 344 -8.85 24.83 -17.29
CA VAL A 344 -9.07 26.25 -16.99
C VAL A 344 -10.56 26.56 -16.93
N THR A 345 -11.32 26.15 -17.94
CA THR A 345 -12.78 26.39 -18.03
C THR A 345 -13.50 25.71 -16.84
N THR A 346 -13.12 24.50 -16.48
CA THR A 346 -13.73 23.77 -15.37
C THR A 346 -13.47 24.46 -14.03
N LEU A 347 -12.22 24.90 -13.78
CA LEU A 347 -11.88 25.64 -12.56
C LEU A 347 -12.56 27.01 -12.50
N ARG A 348 -12.67 27.73 -13.62
CA ARG A 348 -13.43 28.97 -13.72
C ARG A 348 -14.91 28.78 -13.36
N LYS A 349 -15.55 27.77 -13.94
CA LYS A 349 -16.94 27.43 -13.63
C LYS A 349 -17.17 27.17 -12.15
N LEU A 350 -16.25 26.40 -11.51
CA LEU A 350 -16.33 26.15 -10.05
C LEU A 350 -16.18 27.43 -9.22
N LYS A 351 -15.39 28.41 -9.71
CA LYS A 351 -15.18 29.68 -9.01
C LYS A 351 -16.37 30.66 -9.19
N GLU A 352 -16.93 30.71 -10.36
CA GLU A 352 -17.97 31.67 -10.77
C GLU A 352 -19.39 31.23 -10.38
N ASP A 353 -19.62 29.91 -10.31
CA ASP A 353 -20.91 29.29 -9.97
C ASP A 353 -20.84 28.57 -8.61
N SER A 354 -21.21 29.30 -7.57
CA SER A 354 -21.23 28.77 -6.20
C SER A 354 -22.25 27.64 -6.00
N ALA A 355 -23.37 27.66 -6.74
CA ALA A 355 -24.37 26.59 -6.67
C ALA A 355 -23.79 25.30 -7.27
N PHE A 356 -23.11 25.42 -8.41
CA PHE A 356 -22.39 24.30 -9.02
C PHE A 356 -21.30 23.75 -8.09
N TYR A 357 -20.48 24.62 -7.50
CA TYR A 357 -19.45 24.20 -6.53
C TYR A 357 -20.07 23.40 -5.36
N ASN A 358 -21.13 23.94 -4.75
CA ASN A 358 -21.79 23.30 -3.61
C ASN A 358 -22.41 21.96 -3.99
N SER A 359 -22.99 21.85 -5.18
CA SER A 359 -23.48 20.58 -5.72
C SER A 359 -22.36 19.55 -5.86
N ARG A 360 -21.20 19.95 -6.42
CA ARG A 360 -20.05 19.04 -6.57
C ARG A 360 -19.46 18.63 -5.24
N SER A 361 -19.42 19.53 -4.26
CA SER A 361 -19.00 19.24 -2.88
C SER A 361 -19.91 18.20 -2.21
N ALA A 362 -21.22 18.33 -2.35
CA ALA A 362 -22.19 17.39 -1.79
C ALA A 362 -22.05 15.99 -2.39
N VAL A 363 -21.96 15.90 -3.72
CA VAL A 363 -21.81 14.61 -4.43
C VAL A 363 -20.46 13.93 -4.09
N ALA A 364 -19.38 14.70 -3.92
CA ALA A 364 -18.10 14.19 -3.47
C ALA A 364 -18.21 13.55 -2.08
N LEU A 365 -18.85 14.23 -1.14
CA LEU A 365 -19.03 13.71 0.23
C LEU A 365 -19.91 12.46 0.26
N GLU A 366 -20.98 12.43 -0.54
CA GLU A 366 -21.85 11.26 -0.68
C GLU A 366 -21.05 10.06 -1.22
N ARG A 367 -20.24 10.29 -2.25
CA ARG A 367 -19.39 9.23 -2.80
C ARG A 367 -18.39 8.68 -1.80
N ALA A 368 -17.74 9.53 -1.00
CA ALA A 368 -16.82 9.09 0.06
C ALA A 368 -17.52 8.19 1.08
N ARG A 369 -18.75 8.53 1.48
CA ARG A 369 -19.57 7.71 2.38
C ARG A 369 -19.99 6.39 1.76
N ALA A 370 -20.30 6.37 0.46
CA ALA A 370 -20.62 5.15 -0.28
C ALA A 370 -19.42 4.19 -0.42
N LEU A 371 -18.22 4.70 -0.20
CA LEU A 371 -16.96 3.93 -0.15
C LEU A 371 -16.58 3.55 1.29
N ASP A 372 -17.57 3.38 2.19
CA ASP A 372 -17.30 2.93 3.57
C ASP A 372 -16.46 1.64 3.53
N PRO A 373 -15.29 1.60 4.17
CA PRO A 373 -14.39 0.47 4.10
C PRO A 373 -14.84 -0.75 4.94
N LEU A 374 -15.79 -0.60 5.85
CA LEU A 374 -16.17 -1.68 6.78
C LEU A 374 -16.62 -2.95 6.08
N PRO A 375 -17.52 -2.92 5.07
CA PRO A 375 -17.93 -4.14 4.37
C PRO A 375 -16.76 -4.82 3.64
N GLU A 376 -15.85 -4.04 3.07
CA GLU A 376 -14.65 -4.53 2.38
C GLU A 376 -13.69 -5.21 3.36
N MET A 377 -13.52 -4.62 4.54
CA MET A 377 -12.70 -5.17 5.63
C MET A 377 -13.24 -6.51 6.14
N GLU A 378 -14.55 -6.60 6.38
CA GLU A 378 -15.20 -7.82 6.82
C GLU A 378 -15.11 -8.93 5.76
N ALA A 379 -15.28 -8.58 4.49
CA ALA A 379 -15.10 -9.50 3.37
C ALA A 379 -13.66 -10.01 3.26
N LEU A 380 -12.68 -9.13 3.46
CA LEU A 380 -11.25 -9.48 3.48
C LEU A 380 -10.94 -10.47 4.61
N GLU A 381 -11.38 -10.19 5.84
CA GLU A 381 -11.18 -11.08 6.97
C GLU A 381 -11.77 -12.48 6.71
N ALA A 382 -13.03 -12.52 6.28
CA ALA A 382 -13.72 -13.78 6.00
C ALA A 382 -13.01 -14.57 4.90
N TRP A 383 -12.48 -13.90 3.89
CA TRP A 383 -11.71 -14.53 2.83
C TRP A 383 -10.38 -15.10 3.34
N LEU A 384 -9.62 -14.34 4.13
CA LEU A 384 -8.37 -14.80 4.72
C LEU A 384 -8.56 -16.02 5.61
N GLU A 385 -9.64 -16.04 6.41
CA GLU A 385 -9.97 -17.15 7.29
C GLU A 385 -10.41 -18.40 6.52
N LYS A 386 -11.33 -18.24 5.57
CA LYS A 386 -12.03 -19.37 4.95
C LYS A 386 -11.34 -19.93 3.71
N GLU A 387 -10.77 -19.06 2.88
CA GLU A 387 -10.24 -19.49 1.59
C GLU A 387 -8.69 -19.56 1.59
N VAL A 388 -8.00 -18.69 2.30
CA VAL A 388 -6.54 -18.69 2.33
C VAL A 388 -5.99 -19.57 3.47
N ALA A 389 -6.63 -19.58 4.64
CA ALA A 389 -6.21 -20.36 5.80
C ALA A 389 -6.54 -21.88 5.77
N PRO A 390 -7.62 -22.38 5.14
CA PRO A 390 -7.99 -23.80 5.27
C PRO A 390 -6.96 -24.78 4.69
N SER A 391 -6.05 -24.31 3.84
CA SER A 391 -4.94 -25.13 3.35
C SER A 391 -3.90 -25.47 4.42
N LEU A 392 -4.07 -24.95 5.63
CA LEU A 392 -3.13 -25.04 6.74
C LEU A 392 -3.67 -25.99 7.80
N ARG A 393 -3.39 -27.28 7.67
CA ARG A 393 -3.43 -28.17 8.84
C ARG A 393 -2.26 -27.78 9.76
N PRO A 394 -2.52 -27.45 11.06
CA PRO A 394 -1.45 -27.23 12.00
C PRO A 394 -0.59 -28.50 12.06
N GLY A 395 0.73 -28.41 11.90
CA GLY A 395 1.61 -29.42 12.38
C GLY A 395 2.45 -30.23 11.40
N ARG A 396 2.63 -29.83 10.14
CA ARG A 396 3.72 -30.37 9.34
C ARG A 396 4.47 -29.25 8.63
N LEU A 397 5.63 -28.88 9.18
CA LEU A 397 6.76 -28.46 8.32
C LEU A 397 6.90 -29.59 7.28
N PRO A 398 6.86 -29.30 5.97
CA PRO A 398 6.97 -30.36 4.97
C PRO A 398 8.26 -31.14 5.21
N THR A 399 8.17 -32.46 5.13
CA THR A 399 9.27 -33.42 5.14
C THR A 399 10.38 -33.16 4.09
N LEU A 400 10.29 -32.05 3.35
CA LEU A 400 11.32 -31.57 2.43
C LEU A 400 12.61 -31.10 3.15
N LEU A 401 12.53 -30.78 4.44
CA LEU A 401 13.72 -30.54 5.28
C LEU A 401 14.38 -31.85 5.72
N GLU A 402 13.66 -32.98 5.68
CA GLU A 402 14.22 -34.31 6.00
C GLU A 402 14.86 -34.99 4.80
N LYS A 403 14.57 -34.56 3.58
CA LYS A 403 15.19 -35.07 2.37
C LYS A 403 16.12 -34.01 1.79
N ASN A 404 17.42 -34.27 1.85
CA ASN A 404 18.54 -33.52 1.25
C ASN A 404 18.35 -33.18 -0.25
N ILE A 405 17.23 -32.57 -0.65
CA ILE A 405 16.89 -32.24 -2.05
C ILE A 405 17.50 -30.89 -2.49
N LEU A 406 18.15 -30.15 -1.59
CA LEU A 406 18.81 -28.89 -1.92
C LEU A 406 20.16 -29.05 -2.64
N PHE A 407 20.64 -30.27 -2.88
CA PHE A 407 21.92 -30.56 -3.55
C PHE A 407 21.81 -31.46 -4.78
N ARG A 408 20.70 -31.42 -5.50
CA ARG A 408 20.61 -31.97 -6.86
C ARG A 408 20.06 -30.97 -7.85
#